data_1d06b83eec252b8e7166755740158de2
#
_entry.id   1d06b83eec252b8e7166755740158de2
#
_cell.length_a   1.000
_cell.length_b   1.000
_cell.length_c   1.000
_cell.angle_alpha   90.00
_cell.angle_beta   90.00
_cell.angle_gamma   90.00
#
_symmetry.space_group_name_H-M   'P 1'
#
loop_
_entity.id
_entity.type
_entity.pdbx_description
1 polymer ?
#
loop_
_entity_poly.entity_id
_entity_poly.type
_entity_poly.pdbx_seq_one_letter_code
_entity_poly.pdbx_strand_id
1 'polypeptide(L)'
;MSMTRVLTGITTSGTPHLGNYVGAIRPAIAASRAPGTESFYFLADYHSLIKAQDPARTQRSTLEIAAAWLACGLDPDKVWFYRQSDIPEIPELTWLLTCVAGKGILNRAHAYKAAVDRNRAEGEDDDAGISAGLFMYPVLMAADILIFNAHKVPVGRDQVQHIEMARDFGQRFNHIYGQDFFVLPEAAVDDNVATLPGLDGRKMSKSYDNTIPMFASRNELKKLIAGILTDSRAPGEAKDTDGSALFQLYQAFASAQDTAAFAQAFADGIGWGDAKQQLFERVDAEVTPLREKYEALMARPGEIEAILRDGASRLRMQHATPTLKRLREAVGLRDLSQASTVDAKSTKKDASVATPTFKQYRDADGKFYFKLVQGERVLLQSTGFASPRDAGQRIAAIKQGEIGDGASDFALGDGVTDEEVNAALAAFVAAQLEGEGQA
;
A
#
# COMPACT_ATOMS: atom_id res chain seq x y z
N MET A 1 -10.41 23.13 12.46
CA MET A 1 -9.41 22.06 12.49
C MET A 1 -9.48 21.33 11.16
N SER A 2 -8.37 21.06 10.51
CA SER A 2 -8.37 20.23 9.27
C SER A 2 -8.80 18.81 9.61
N MET A 3 -9.68 18.23 8.78
CA MET A 3 -10.10 16.82 8.94
C MET A 3 -8.94 15.90 8.59
N THR A 4 -8.77 14.83 9.38
CA THR A 4 -7.82 13.78 9.06
C THR A 4 -8.42 12.86 8.00
N ARG A 5 -7.78 12.73 6.83
CA ARG A 5 -8.21 11.84 5.76
C ARG A 5 -7.67 10.44 5.97
N VAL A 6 -8.56 9.46 5.99
CA VAL A 6 -8.24 8.04 6.19
C VAL A 6 -8.72 7.25 4.98
N LEU A 7 -7.81 6.54 4.30
CA LEU A 7 -8.14 5.76 3.13
C LEU A 7 -8.03 4.25 3.42
N THR A 8 -9.07 3.52 3.09
CA THR A 8 -9.13 2.06 3.24
C THR A 8 -9.44 1.39 1.91
N GLY A 9 -8.51 0.60 1.41
CA GLY A 9 -8.71 -0.26 0.25
C GLY A 9 -9.38 -1.57 0.64
N ILE A 10 -10.42 -1.94 -0.10
CA ILE A 10 -11.20 -3.15 0.13
C ILE A 10 -10.94 -4.12 -1.02
N THR A 11 -10.25 -5.21 -0.74
CA THR A 11 -9.97 -6.23 -1.76
C THR A 11 -11.24 -6.93 -2.19
N THR A 12 -11.49 -7.04 -3.49
CA THR A 12 -12.66 -7.71 -4.07
C THR A 12 -12.39 -9.20 -4.33
N SER A 13 -11.99 -9.95 -3.30
CA SER A 13 -11.55 -11.36 -3.40
C SER A 13 -12.63 -12.38 -3.01
N GLY A 14 -13.91 -12.05 -3.20
CA GLY A 14 -15.07 -12.91 -2.92
C GLY A 14 -15.67 -12.71 -1.53
N THR A 15 -16.74 -13.45 -1.22
CA THR A 15 -17.57 -13.31 -0.02
C THR A 15 -16.74 -13.26 1.25
N PRO A 16 -16.95 -12.28 2.16
CA PRO A 16 -16.24 -12.20 3.43
C PRO A 16 -16.67 -13.32 4.38
N HIS A 17 -15.76 -13.68 5.28
CA HIS A 17 -16.00 -14.60 6.40
C HIS A 17 -16.00 -13.86 7.74
N LEU A 18 -16.39 -14.53 8.84
CA LEU A 18 -16.47 -13.92 10.17
C LEU A 18 -15.17 -13.26 10.60
N GLY A 19 -14.00 -13.83 10.23
CA GLY A 19 -12.71 -13.22 10.51
C GLY A 19 -12.50 -11.88 9.81
N ASN A 20 -13.00 -11.71 8.57
CA ASN A 20 -12.96 -10.40 7.88
C ASN A 20 -13.89 -9.39 8.56
N TYR A 21 -15.06 -9.84 9.01
CA TYR A 21 -16.02 -8.98 9.71
C TYR A 21 -15.43 -8.43 11.00
N VAL A 22 -14.96 -9.30 11.88
CA VAL A 22 -14.43 -8.91 13.20
C VAL A 22 -13.09 -8.17 13.08
N GLY A 23 -12.21 -8.66 12.21
CA GLY A 23 -10.85 -8.12 12.11
C GLY A 23 -10.72 -6.87 11.24
N ALA A 24 -11.66 -6.61 10.32
CA ALA A 24 -11.52 -5.49 9.39
C ALA A 24 -12.81 -4.66 9.24
N ILE A 25 -13.95 -5.28 8.87
CA ILE A 25 -15.15 -4.53 8.46
C ILE A 25 -15.74 -3.76 9.65
N ARG A 26 -16.01 -4.45 10.76
CA ARG A 26 -16.61 -3.85 11.97
C ARG A 26 -15.74 -2.73 12.56
N PRO A 27 -14.42 -2.91 12.77
CA PRO A 27 -13.55 -1.83 13.24
C PRO A 27 -13.48 -0.63 12.29
N ALA A 28 -13.38 -0.88 10.98
CA ALA A 28 -13.31 0.17 9.98
C ALA A 28 -14.60 1.02 9.94
N ILE A 29 -15.78 0.38 10.01
CA ILE A 29 -17.06 1.08 10.10
C ILE A 29 -17.17 1.88 11.41
N ALA A 30 -16.70 1.35 12.54
CA ALA A 30 -16.65 2.10 13.79
C ALA A 30 -15.73 3.32 13.68
N ALA A 31 -14.54 3.17 13.10
CA ALA A 31 -13.58 4.24 12.87
C ALA A 31 -14.12 5.33 11.93
N SER A 32 -14.94 4.97 10.94
CA SER A 32 -15.54 5.93 10.00
C SER A 32 -16.49 6.93 10.67
N ARG A 33 -16.96 6.63 11.87
CA ARG A 33 -17.85 7.48 12.66
C ARG A 33 -17.11 8.42 13.61
N ALA A 34 -15.76 8.35 13.64
CA ALA A 34 -14.95 9.17 14.51
C ALA A 34 -15.03 10.65 14.11
N PRO A 35 -15.23 11.58 15.05
CA PRO A 35 -15.30 13.01 14.73
C PRO A 35 -13.94 13.52 14.20
N GLY A 36 -13.98 14.46 13.26
CA GLY A 36 -12.76 15.04 12.66
C GLY A 36 -12.08 14.15 11.63
N THR A 37 -12.71 13.05 11.22
CA THR A 37 -12.20 12.12 10.20
C THR A 37 -13.03 12.23 8.91
N GLU A 38 -12.34 12.33 7.78
CA GLU A 38 -12.88 12.17 6.43
C GLU A 38 -12.44 10.81 5.90
N SER A 39 -13.40 9.89 5.71
CA SER A 39 -13.10 8.48 5.43
C SER A 39 -13.38 8.12 3.98
N PHE A 40 -12.42 7.45 3.36
CA PHE A 40 -12.46 6.97 1.97
C PHE A 40 -12.40 5.46 1.97
N TYR A 41 -13.42 4.80 1.40
CA TYR A 41 -13.49 3.36 1.26
C TYR A 41 -13.67 3.00 -0.21
N PHE A 42 -12.71 2.27 -0.76
CA PHE A 42 -12.80 1.90 -2.17
C PHE A 42 -12.69 0.40 -2.41
N LEU A 43 -13.43 -0.07 -3.37
CA LEU A 43 -13.33 -1.42 -3.89
C LEU A 43 -12.18 -1.49 -4.88
N ALA A 44 -11.13 -2.23 -4.53
CA ALA A 44 -9.87 -2.29 -5.26
C ALA A 44 -9.95 -3.26 -6.45
N ASP A 45 -10.82 -2.98 -7.41
CA ASP A 45 -11.12 -3.85 -8.55
C ASP A 45 -9.96 -3.90 -9.58
N TYR A 46 -9.26 -2.79 -9.84
CA TYR A 46 -8.03 -2.83 -10.65
C TYR A 46 -6.93 -3.70 -10.03
N HIS A 47 -6.74 -3.62 -8.71
CA HIS A 47 -5.78 -4.48 -8.02
C HIS A 47 -6.15 -5.96 -8.13
N SER A 48 -7.45 -6.29 -8.21
CA SER A 48 -7.91 -7.66 -8.37
C SER A 48 -7.49 -8.28 -9.70
N LEU A 49 -7.36 -7.49 -10.77
CA LEU A 49 -6.98 -7.96 -12.10
C LEU A 49 -5.58 -8.59 -12.15
N ILE A 50 -4.72 -8.31 -11.18
CA ILE A 50 -3.38 -8.91 -11.08
C ILE A 50 -3.47 -10.44 -10.92
N LYS A 51 -4.52 -10.92 -10.24
CA LYS A 51 -4.70 -12.34 -9.89
C LYS A 51 -5.98 -12.96 -10.43
N ALA A 52 -6.97 -12.16 -10.78
CA ALA A 52 -8.30 -12.62 -11.20
C ALA A 52 -8.56 -12.19 -12.65
N GLN A 53 -8.56 -13.18 -13.57
CA GLN A 53 -8.78 -12.94 -15.00
C GLN A 53 -10.15 -13.43 -15.47
N ASP A 54 -11.01 -13.88 -14.55
CA ASP A 54 -12.40 -14.25 -14.82
C ASP A 54 -13.31 -13.03 -14.62
N PRO A 55 -13.91 -12.45 -15.69
CA PRO A 55 -14.72 -11.25 -15.60
C PRO A 55 -15.98 -11.45 -14.73
N ALA A 56 -16.65 -12.61 -14.85
CA ALA A 56 -17.87 -12.89 -14.11
C ALA A 56 -17.58 -12.98 -12.60
N ARG A 57 -16.49 -13.63 -12.23
CA ARG A 57 -16.04 -13.72 -10.84
C ARG A 57 -15.66 -12.36 -10.29
N THR A 58 -14.92 -11.54 -11.05
CA THR A 58 -14.54 -10.19 -10.64
C THR A 58 -15.76 -9.31 -10.39
N GLN A 59 -16.71 -9.30 -11.32
CA GLN A 59 -17.94 -8.55 -11.17
C GLN A 59 -18.76 -9.00 -9.95
N ARG A 60 -18.93 -10.31 -9.79
CA ARG A 60 -19.69 -10.88 -8.67
C ARG A 60 -19.02 -10.56 -7.33
N SER A 61 -17.70 -10.72 -7.22
CA SER A 61 -16.95 -10.44 -6.00
C SER A 61 -17.04 -8.96 -5.60
N THR A 62 -16.99 -8.05 -6.57
CA THR A 62 -17.15 -6.61 -6.34
C THR A 62 -18.52 -6.30 -5.77
N LEU A 63 -19.57 -6.88 -6.35
CA LEU A 63 -20.95 -6.72 -5.88
C LEU A 63 -21.13 -7.28 -4.46
N GLU A 64 -20.67 -8.51 -4.20
CA GLU A 64 -20.78 -9.18 -2.90
C GLU A 64 -20.06 -8.38 -1.79
N ILE A 65 -18.88 -7.86 -2.08
CA ILE A 65 -18.12 -7.07 -1.10
C ILE A 65 -18.79 -5.72 -0.85
N ALA A 66 -19.29 -5.02 -1.88
CA ALA A 66 -20.03 -3.78 -1.71
C ALA A 66 -21.28 -4.00 -0.85
N ALA A 67 -22.08 -5.02 -1.18
CA ALA A 67 -23.25 -5.40 -0.39
C ALA A 67 -22.89 -5.72 1.06
N ALA A 68 -21.78 -6.42 1.29
CA ALA A 68 -21.33 -6.78 2.63
C ALA A 68 -21.02 -5.55 3.50
N TRP A 69 -20.27 -4.59 2.98
CA TRP A 69 -19.93 -3.37 3.71
C TRP A 69 -21.16 -2.51 4.02
N LEU A 70 -22.06 -2.35 3.05
CA LEU A 70 -23.34 -1.64 3.25
C LEU A 70 -24.23 -2.35 4.27
N ALA A 71 -24.34 -3.68 4.19
CA ALA A 71 -25.11 -4.48 5.13
C ALA A 71 -24.57 -4.38 6.56
N CYS A 72 -23.26 -4.32 6.72
CA CYS A 72 -22.58 -4.13 8.01
C CYS A 72 -22.71 -2.72 8.57
N GLY A 73 -23.31 -1.79 7.83
CA GLY A 73 -23.64 -0.45 8.31
C GLY A 73 -22.65 0.64 7.92
N LEU A 74 -21.87 0.45 6.84
CA LEU A 74 -21.18 1.55 6.19
C LEU A 74 -22.21 2.53 5.66
N ASP A 75 -22.09 3.79 6.04
CA ASP A 75 -23.03 4.86 5.69
C ASP A 75 -22.45 5.67 4.50
N PRO A 76 -22.93 5.45 3.26
CA PRO A 76 -22.39 6.07 2.06
C PRO A 76 -22.62 7.60 2.00
N ASP A 77 -23.50 8.15 2.86
CA ASP A 77 -23.70 9.59 2.96
C ASP A 77 -22.63 10.26 3.84
N LYS A 78 -21.97 9.50 4.70
CA LYS A 78 -20.96 9.99 5.65
C LYS A 78 -19.53 9.68 5.25
N VAL A 79 -19.34 8.76 4.29
CA VAL A 79 -18.03 8.36 3.78
C VAL A 79 -18.00 8.44 2.27
N TRP A 80 -16.80 8.53 1.71
CA TRP A 80 -16.59 8.33 0.28
C TRP A 80 -16.53 6.83 0.00
N PHE A 81 -17.63 6.26 -0.51
CA PHE A 81 -17.69 4.85 -0.88
C PHE A 81 -17.79 4.71 -2.39
N TYR A 82 -16.79 4.08 -3.01
CA TYR A 82 -16.65 4.06 -4.47
C TYR A 82 -15.89 2.82 -4.96
N ARG A 83 -15.98 2.56 -6.24
CA ARG A 83 -15.19 1.56 -6.95
C ARG A 83 -13.98 2.26 -7.59
N GLN A 84 -12.80 1.68 -7.46
CA GLN A 84 -11.54 2.25 -7.95
C GLN A 84 -11.63 2.57 -9.45
N SER A 85 -12.19 1.67 -10.26
CA SER A 85 -12.35 1.84 -11.71
C SER A 85 -13.31 2.96 -12.11
N ASP A 86 -14.10 3.51 -11.19
CA ASP A 86 -14.97 4.67 -11.45
C ASP A 86 -14.22 6.01 -11.32
N ILE A 87 -12.93 5.97 -10.94
CA ILE A 87 -12.05 7.14 -10.78
C ILE A 87 -10.94 7.12 -11.86
N PRO A 88 -11.22 7.54 -13.09
CA PRO A 88 -10.24 7.50 -14.19
C PRO A 88 -9.00 8.38 -13.94
N GLU A 89 -9.05 9.27 -12.97
CA GLU A 89 -7.92 10.08 -12.53
C GLU A 89 -6.81 9.24 -11.86
N ILE A 90 -7.15 8.08 -11.27
CA ILE A 90 -6.18 7.18 -10.61
C ILE A 90 -5.21 6.55 -11.61
N PRO A 91 -5.65 5.89 -12.71
CA PRO A 91 -4.75 5.40 -13.75
C PRO A 91 -3.86 6.48 -14.36
N GLU A 92 -4.38 7.69 -14.55
CA GLU A 92 -3.58 8.79 -15.06
C GLU A 92 -2.51 9.23 -14.06
N LEU A 93 -2.86 9.38 -12.79
CA LEU A 93 -1.87 9.67 -11.74
C LEU A 93 -0.84 8.54 -11.64
N THR A 94 -1.27 7.28 -11.77
CA THR A 94 -0.34 6.13 -11.81
C THR A 94 0.73 6.33 -12.87
N TRP A 95 0.37 6.81 -14.07
CA TRP A 95 1.34 7.12 -15.11
C TRP A 95 2.30 8.25 -14.72
N LEU A 96 1.78 9.35 -14.16
CA LEU A 96 2.61 10.47 -13.71
C LEU A 96 3.61 10.03 -12.63
N LEU A 97 3.16 9.21 -11.67
CA LEU A 97 4.03 8.66 -10.63
C LEU A 97 5.03 7.64 -11.19
N THR A 98 4.65 6.83 -12.18
CA THR A 98 5.55 5.89 -12.87
C THR A 98 6.75 6.62 -13.47
N CYS A 99 6.56 7.80 -14.03
CA CYS A 99 7.63 8.60 -14.64
C CYS A 99 8.64 9.13 -13.62
N VAL A 100 8.28 9.20 -12.34
CA VAL A 100 9.19 9.62 -11.25
C VAL A 100 9.62 8.46 -10.35
N ALA A 101 8.94 7.32 -10.40
CA ALA A 101 9.26 6.16 -9.58
C ALA A 101 10.61 5.55 -9.96
N GLY A 102 11.47 5.34 -8.97
CA GLY A 102 12.76 4.66 -9.19
C GLY A 102 12.57 3.16 -9.39
N LYS A 103 13.02 2.58 -10.52
CA LYS A 103 12.96 1.13 -10.77
C LYS A 103 13.57 0.30 -9.64
N GLY A 104 14.66 0.79 -9.01
CA GLY A 104 15.29 0.11 -7.88
C GLY A 104 14.39 -0.03 -6.64
N ILE A 105 13.42 0.88 -6.44
CA ILE A 105 12.43 0.77 -5.37
C ILE A 105 11.45 -0.34 -5.73
N LEU A 106 10.94 -0.35 -6.97
CA LEU A 106 10.00 -1.38 -7.45
C LEU A 106 10.63 -2.79 -7.41
N ASN A 107 11.89 -2.95 -7.75
CA ASN A 107 12.61 -4.22 -7.66
C ASN A 107 12.65 -4.79 -6.22
N ARG A 108 12.51 -3.95 -5.20
CA ARG A 108 12.51 -4.36 -3.80
C ARG A 108 11.11 -4.58 -3.22
N ALA A 109 10.06 -4.35 -4.01
CA ALA A 109 8.69 -4.61 -3.58
C ALA A 109 8.51 -6.09 -3.22
N HIS A 110 7.92 -6.35 -2.04
CA HIS A 110 7.86 -7.70 -1.46
C HIS A 110 7.26 -8.73 -2.40
N ALA A 111 6.14 -8.41 -3.08
CA ALA A 111 5.47 -9.37 -3.95
C ALA A 111 6.30 -9.71 -5.21
N TYR A 112 6.95 -8.71 -5.82
CA TYR A 112 7.84 -8.93 -6.95
C TYR A 112 9.05 -9.76 -6.53
N LYS A 113 9.71 -9.36 -5.43
CA LYS A 113 10.86 -10.09 -4.90
C LYS A 113 10.51 -11.54 -4.57
N ALA A 114 9.38 -11.79 -3.91
CA ALA A 114 8.93 -13.14 -3.58
C ALA A 114 8.63 -13.99 -4.83
N ALA A 115 8.16 -13.38 -5.92
CA ALA A 115 7.95 -14.07 -7.18
C ALA A 115 9.30 -14.43 -7.85
N VAL A 116 10.25 -13.49 -7.89
CA VAL A 116 11.62 -13.74 -8.39
C VAL A 116 12.33 -14.83 -7.58
N ASP A 117 12.27 -14.77 -6.24
CA ASP A 117 12.91 -15.76 -5.37
C ASP A 117 12.34 -17.16 -5.60
N ARG A 118 11.03 -17.29 -5.87
CA ARG A 118 10.38 -18.55 -6.23
C ARG A 118 10.85 -19.05 -7.58
N ASN A 119 10.85 -18.22 -8.62
CA ASN A 119 11.31 -18.58 -9.96
C ASN A 119 12.75 -19.10 -9.93
N ARG A 120 13.62 -18.43 -9.17
CA ARG A 120 15.01 -18.89 -8.96
C ARG A 120 15.08 -20.24 -8.26
N ALA A 121 14.24 -20.50 -7.27
CA ALA A 121 14.18 -21.78 -6.56
C ALA A 121 13.67 -22.90 -7.48
N GLU A 122 12.83 -22.59 -8.46
CA GLU A 122 12.30 -23.51 -9.47
C GLU A 122 13.21 -23.64 -10.69
N GLY A 123 14.30 -22.87 -10.78
CA GLY A 123 15.25 -22.89 -11.91
C GLY A 123 14.75 -22.17 -13.16
N GLU A 124 13.73 -21.31 -13.00
CA GLU A 124 13.13 -20.50 -14.06
C GLU A 124 13.85 -19.14 -14.20
N ASP A 125 13.55 -18.40 -15.28
CA ASP A 125 13.98 -17.01 -15.45
C ASP A 125 13.38 -16.14 -14.34
N ASP A 126 14.14 -15.13 -13.88
CA ASP A 126 13.73 -14.23 -12.79
C ASP A 126 12.31 -13.66 -12.99
N ASP A 127 11.97 -13.30 -14.21
CA ASP A 127 10.69 -12.67 -14.57
C ASP A 127 9.65 -13.67 -15.14
N ALA A 128 9.90 -14.97 -15.10
CA ALA A 128 8.99 -15.98 -15.62
C ALA A 128 7.60 -15.87 -14.99
N GLY A 129 6.56 -15.72 -15.82
CA GLY A 129 5.17 -15.62 -15.38
C GLY A 129 4.82 -14.36 -14.59
N ILE A 130 5.74 -13.40 -14.41
CA ILE A 130 5.49 -12.15 -13.70
C ILE A 130 4.88 -11.13 -14.67
N SER A 131 3.65 -10.69 -14.38
CA SER A 131 3.01 -9.64 -15.18
C SER A 131 3.55 -8.25 -14.83
N ALA A 132 3.55 -7.32 -15.80
CA ALA A 132 3.83 -5.92 -15.54
C ALA A 132 2.91 -5.34 -14.44
N GLY A 133 1.67 -5.82 -14.34
CA GLY A 133 0.74 -5.43 -13.27
C GLY A 133 1.25 -5.80 -11.87
N LEU A 134 1.84 -6.99 -11.69
CA LEU A 134 2.44 -7.39 -10.41
C LEU A 134 3.66 -6.52 -10.06
N PHE A 135 4.43 -6.08 -11.05
CA PHE A 135 5.57 -5.19 -10.84
C PHE A 135 5.16 -3.75 -10.51
N MET A 136 4.08 -3.27 -11.15
CA MET A 136 3.66 -1.86 -11.11
C MET A 136 2.59 -1.55 -10.08
N TYR A 137 1.91 -2.54 -9.49
CA TYR A 137 0.80 -2.26 -8.56
C TYR A 137 1.17 -1.36 -7.37
N PRO A 138 2.42 -1.32 -6.85
CA PRO A 138 2.76 -0.37 -5.79
C PRO A 138 2.60 1.10 -6.23
N VAL A 139 2.79 1.39 -7.52
CA VAL A 139 2.57 2.74 -8.07
C VAL A 139 1.07 3.04 -8.17
N LEU A 140 0.26 2.06 -8.58
CA LEU A 140 -1.20 2.17 -8.57
C LEU A 140 -1.73 2.41 -7.15
N MET A 141 -1.25 1.66 -6.16
CA MET A 141 -1.61 1.86 -4.76
C MET A 141 -1.18 3.24 -4.24
N ALA A 142 -0.01 3.72 -4.64
CA ALA A 142 0.41 5.08 -4.33
C ALA A 142 -0.52 6.13 -4.94
N ALA A 143 -0.99 5.92 -6.17
CA ALA A 143 -1.96 6.82 -6.81
C ALA A 143 -3.31 6.83 -6.09
N ASP A 144 -3.82 5.67 -5.63
CA ASP A 144 -5.05 5.58 -4.82
C ASP A 144 -4.97 6.46 -3.56
N ILE A 145 -3.80 6.50 -2.93
CA ILE A 145 -3.56 7.21 -1.68
C ILE A 145 -3.34 8.71 -1.92
N LEU A 146 -2.44 9.02 -2.86
CA LEU A 146 -1.95 10.38 -3.07
C LEU A 146 -2.97 11.29 -3.76
N ILE A 147 -3.85 10.75 -4.62
CA ILE A 147 -4.86 11.55 -5.31
C ILE A 147 -5.82 12.26 -4.35
N PHE A 148 -6.07 11.65 -3.20
CA PHE A 148 -6.95 12.18 -2.15
C PHE A 148 -6.19 12.85 -1.01
N ASN A 149 -4.85 12.88 -1.07
CA ASN A 149 -4.01 13.37 0.01
C ASN A 149 -4.38 12.72 1.35
N ALA A 150 -4.48 11.39 1.36
CA ALA A 150 -4.76 10.64 2.58
C ALA A 150 -3.61 10.79 3.59
N HIS A 151 -3.97 11.12 4.84
CA HIS A 151 -3.01 11.25 5.93
C HIS A 151 -2.66 9.89 6.53
N LYS A 152 -3.67 9.01 6.66
CA LYS A 152 -3.52 7.69 7.27
C LYS A 152 -4.11 6.60 6.40
N VAL A 153 -3.43 5.48 6.35
CA VAL A 153 -3.88 4.28 5.63
C VAL A 153 -3.82 3.10 6.58
N PRO A 154 -4.97 2.63 7.10
CA PRO A 154 -5.04 1.41 7.90
C PRO A 154 -4.62 0.21 7.08
N VAL A 155 -3.55 -0.47 7.49
CA VAL A 155 -2.98 -1.61 6.78
C VAL A 155 -2.43 -2.67 7.74
N GLY A 156 -2.36 -3.91 7.28
CA GLY A 156 -1.57 -4.94 7.93
C GLY A 156 -0.07 -4.67 7.83
N ARG A 157 0.72 -5.28 8.72
CA ARG A 157 2.19 -5.12 8.75
C ARG A 157 2.87 -5.45 7.41
N ASP A 158 2.33 -6.39 6.66
CA ASP A 158 2.81 -6.80 5.35
C ASP A 158 2.65 -5.72 4.26
N GLN A 159 1.81 -4.70 4.50
CA GLN A 159 1.53 -3.61 3.57
C GLN A 159 2.29 -2.31 3.90
N VAL A 160 3.00 -2.23 5.03
CA VAL A 160 3.72 -1.02 5.45
C VAL A 160 4.71 -0.56 4.39
N GLN A 161 5.44 -1.49 3.76
CA GLN A 161 6.38 -1.16 2.68
C GLN A 161 5.71 -0.39 1.52
N HIS A 162 4.46 -0.72 1.17
CA HIS A 162 3.76 -0.02 0.09
C HIS A 162 3.41 1.42 0.46
N ILE A 163 3.13 1.68 1.75
CA ILE A 163 2.91 3.06 2.22
C ILE A 163 4.21 3.85 2.20
N GLU A 164 5.34 3.24 2.58
CA GLU A 164 6.67 3.86 2.46
C GLU A 164 6.99 4.17 0.99
N MET A 165 6.70 3.24 0.07
CA MET A 165 6.88 3.48 -1.37
C MET A 165 5.99 4.63 -1.87
N ALA A 166 4.73 4.73 -1.40
CA ALA A 166 3.85 5.84 -1.75
C ALA A 166 4.40 7.19 -1.25
N ARG A 167 4.99 7.22 -0.04
CA ARG A 167 5.71 8.39 0.49
C ARG A 167 6.88 8.78 -0.40
N ASP A 168 7.73 7.81 -0.77
CA ASP A 168 8.89 8.03 -1.62
C ASP A 168 8.50 8.62 -2.98
N PHE A 169 7.45 8.08 -3.62
CA PHE A 169 6.97 8.58 -4.91
C PHE A 169 6.37 9.98 -4.79
N GLY A 170 5.56 10.23 -3.74
CA GLY A 170 4.97 11.54 -3.47
C GLY A 170 6.04 12.60 -3.17
N GLN A 171 7.02 12.28 -2.31
CA GLN A 171 8.12 13.17 -1.97
C GLN A 171 8.98 13.49 -3.19
N ARG A 172 9.28 12.47 -4.01
CA ARG A 172 10.06 12.67 -5.23
C ARG A 172 9.33 13.56 -6.25
N PHE A 173 8.02 13.36 -6.40
CA PHE A 173 7.20 14.22 -7.25
C PHE A 173 7.20 15.66 -6.74
N ASN A 174 6.95 15.89 -5.46
CA ASN A 174 6.99 17.21 -4.83
C ASN A 174 8.35 17.89 -5.05
N HIS A 175 9.45 17.15 -4.88
CA HIS A 175 10.81 17.67 -5.09
C HIS A 175 11.07 18.06 -6.54
N ILE A 176 10.72 17.19 -7.51
CA ILE A 176 10.99 17.44 -8.95
C ILE A 176 10.25 18.67 -9.43
N TYR A 177 8.99 18.84 -9.01
CA TYR A 177 8.14 19.94 -9.47
C TYR A 177 8.11 21.14 -8.53
N GLY A 178 8.92 21.11 -7.45
CA GLY A 178 9.22 22.27 -6.59
C GLY A 178 8.06 22.79 -5.77
N GLN A 179 7.06 21.95 -5.47
CA GLN A 179 5.88 22.30 -4.68
C GLN A 179 5.34 21.07 -3.94
N ASP A 180 4.74 21.28 -2.76
CA ASP A 180 4.04 20.23 -2.00
C ASP A 180 2.67 19.93 -2.62
N PHE A 181 2.65 19.04 -3.62
CA PHE A 181 1.42 18.57 -4.25
C PHE A 181 0.73 17.51 -3.42
N PHE A 182 1.51 16.64 -2.77
CA PHE A 182 1.03 15.49 -2.03
C PHE A 182 1.37 15.60 -0.54
N VAL A 183 0.37 15.26 0.29
CA VAL A 183 0.58 14.91 1.69
C VAL A 183 1.20 13.51 1.74
N LEU A 184 2.22 13.33 2.56
CA LEU A 184 2.90 12.04 2.69
C LEU A 184 2.12 11.15 3.68
N PRO A 185 1.57 10.00 3.24
CA PRO A 185 0.71 9.16 4.06
C PRO A 185 1.48 8.46 5.19
N GLU A 186 0.78 8.11 6.26
CA GLU A 186 1.27 7.26 7.35
C GLU A 186 0.54 5.92 7.36
N ALA A 187 1.28 4.83 7.54
CA ALA A 187 0.69 3.52 7.80
C ALA A 187 0.08 3.51 9.21
N ALA A 188 -1.21 3.19 9.31
CA ALA A 188 -1.87 2.96 10.59
C ALA A 188 -1.98 1.45 10.81
N VAL A 189 -1.00 0.88 11.52
CA VAL A 189 -1.01 -0.54 11.87
C VAL A 189 -1.73 -0.70 13.19
N ASP A 190 -2.82 -1.49 13.17
CA ASP A 190 -3.48 -1.92 14.40
C ASP A 190 -2.95 -3.30 14.80
N ASP A 191 -2.12 -3.33 15.84
CA ASP A 191 -1.54 -4.57 16.36
C ASP A 191 -2.58 -5.43 17.10
N ASN A 192 -3.74 -4.88 17.40
CA ASN A 192 -4.84 -5.54 18.12
C ASN A 192 -5.92 -6.09 17.17
N VAL A 193 -5.67 -6.15 15.86
CA VAL A 193 -6.64 -6.75 14.93
C VAL A 193 -6.92 -8.20 15.35
N ALA A 194 -8.13 -8.44 15.82
CA ALA A 194 -8.56 -9.76 16.26
C ALA A 194 -8.46 -10.75 15.10
N THR A 195 -7.58 -11.72 15.24
CA THR A 195 -7.46 -12.83 14.28
C THR A 195 -8.35 -13.95 14.79
N LEU A 196 -9.45 -14.26 14.09
CA LEU A 196 -10.32 -15.34 14.49
C LEU A 196 -9.78 -16.71 14.05
N PRO A 197 -9.92 -17.75 14.88
CA PRO A 197 -9.68 -19.12 14.47
C PRO A 197 -10.78 -19.58 13.48
N GLY A 198 -10.41 -20.46 12.57
CA GLY A 198 -11.33 -21.19 11.69
C GLY A 198 -11.84 -22.49 12.35
N LEU A 199 -12.51 -23.30 11.54
CA LEU A 199 -13.13 -24.57 11.97
C LEU A 199 -12.11 -25.56 12.58
N ASP A 200 -10.86 -25.48 12.15
CA ASP A 200 -9.73 -26.34 12.54
C ASP A 200 -8.82 -25.73 13.63
N GLY A 201 -9.21 -24.59 14.19
CA GLY A 201 -8.45 -23.88 15.23
C GLY A 201 -7.30 -23.01 14.71
N ARG A 202 -6.85 -23.17 13.46
CA ARG A 202 -5.88 -22.27 12.84
C ARG A 202 -6.56 -20.96 12.46
N LYS A 203 -5.77 -19.92 12.14
CA LYS A 203 -6.28 -18.66 11.62
C LYS A 203 -7.31 -18.90 10.51
N MET A 204 -8.48 -18.26 10.60
CA MET A 204 -9.53 -18.34 9.59
C MET A 204 -9.04 -17.77 8.26
N SER A 205 -8.98 -18.61 7.23
CA SER A 205 -8.48 -18.25 5.91
C SER A 205 -9.09 -19.12 4.82
N LYS A 206 -9.43 -18.53 3.69
CA LYS A 206 -9.89 -19.26 2.49
C LYS A 206 -8.84 -20.26 1.98
N SER A 207 -7.55 -19.96 2.17
CA SER A 207 -6.45 -20.86 1.77
C SER A 207 -6.39 -22.15 2.59
N TYR A 208 -7.01 -22.18 3.77
CA TYR A 208 -7.08 -23.36 4.63
C TYR A 208 -8.42 -24.08 4.59
N ASP A 209 -9.36 -23.57 3.78
CA ASP A 209 -10.72 -24.10 3.69
C ASP A 209 -11.41 -24.26 5.07
N ASN A 210 -11.10 -23.36 6.00
CA ASN A 210 -11.56 -23.39 7.39
C ASN A 210 -12.46 -22.22 7.78
N THR A 211 -13.01 -21.51 6.77
CA THR A 211 -13.77 -20.30 7.00
C THR A 211 -15.23 -20.55 7.36
N ILE A 212 -15.81 -19.61 8.13
CA ILE A 212 -17.24 -19.51 8.37
C ILE A 212 -17.71 -18.30 7.53
N PRO A 213 -18.45 -18.51 6.41
CA PRO A 213 -18.96 -17.41 5.58
C PRO A 213 -19.86 -16.49 6.40
N MET A 214 -19.67 -15.16 6.26
CA MET A 214 -20.39 -14.19 7.07
C MET A 214 -21.91 -14.22 6.88
N PHE A 215 -22.35 -14.49 5.66
CA PHE A 215 -23.78 -14.52 5.31
C PHE A 215 -24.28 -15.93 5.02
N ALA A 216 -23.64 -16.95 5.63
CA ALA A 216 -24.15 -18.32 5.59
C ALA A 216 -25.60 -18.37 6.10
N SER A 217 -26.42 -19.23 5.50
CA SER A 217 -27.79 -19.45 6.01
C SER A 217 -27.74 -19.92 7.46
N ARG A 218 -28.82 -19.70 8.23
CA ARG A 218 -28.88 -20.08 9.63
C ARG A 218 -28.55 -21.56 9.86
N ASN A 219 -29.04 -22.42 8.97
CA ASN A 219 -28.77 -23.87 9.05
C ASN A 219 -27.32 -24.21 8.73
N GLU A 220 -26.74 -23.56 7.76
CA GLU A 220 -25.34 -23.70 7.39
C GLU A 220 -24.41 -23.19 8.49
N LEU A 221 -24.67 -22.01 9.06
CA LEU A 221 -23.96 -21.46 10.21
C LEU A 221 -23.96 -22.44 11.40
N LYS A 222 -25.15 -23.00 11.71
CA LYS A 222 -25.30 -24.00 12.78
C LYS A 222 -24.45 -25.25 12.50
N LYS A 223 -24.47 -25.75 11.26
CA LYS A 223 -23.67 -26.91 10.84
C LYS A 223 -22.17 -26.65 10.93
N LEU A 224 -21.71 -25.48 10.46
CA LEU A 224 -20.32 -25.10 10.50
C LEU A 224 -19.82 -24.97 11.96
N ILE A 225 -20.57 -24.30 12.82
CA ILE A 225 -20.22 -24.16 14.24
C ILE A 225 -20.22 -25.53 14.95
N ALA A 226 -21.17 -26.41 14.64
CA ALA A 226 -21.16 -27.77 15.14
C ALA A 226 -19.90 -28.56 14.74
N GLY A 227 -19.32 -28.24 13.56
CA GLY A 227 -18.09 -28.85 13.03
C GLY A 227 -16.78 -28.31 13.61
N ILE A 228 -16.80 -27.27 14.45
CA ILE A 228 -15.56 -26.73 15.07
C ILE A 228 -14.88 -27.82 15.88
N LEU A 229 -13.56 -27.97 15.68
CA LEU A 229 -12.76 -28.95 16.42
C LEU A 229 -12.73 -28.61 17.91
N THR A 230 -12.95 -29.62 18.74
CA THR A 230 -12.87 -29.57 20.18
C THR A 230 -12.10 -30.78 20.68
N ASP A 231 -11.61 -30.73 21.90
CA ASP A 231 -10.94 -31.87 22.53
C ASP A 231 -11.94 -32.98 22.95
N SER A 232 -11.43 -34.06 23.58
CA SER A 232 -12.19 -35.23 23.98
C SER A 232 -12.76 -35.18 25.41
N ARG A 233 -12.66 -34.02 26.09
CA ARG A 233 -13.16 -33.88 27.47
C ARG A 233 -14.68 -34.06 27.52
N ALA A 234 -15.12 -34.91 28.46
CA ALA A 234 -16.53 -35.22 28.66
C ALA A 234 -17.31 -34.03 29.31
N PRO A 235 -18.64 -34.01 29.24
CA PRO A 235 -19.46 -33.14 30.07
C PRO A 235 -19.14 -33.36 31.57
N GLY A 236 -19.04 -32.24 32.31
CA GLY A 236 -18.62 -32.27 33.74
C GLY A 236 -17.12 -32.14 33.95
N GLU A 237 -16.29 -32.30 32.94
CA GLU A 237 -14.85 -32.06 33.04
C GLU A 237 -14.55 -30.58 32.67
N ALA A 238 -13.79 -29.90 33.53
CA ALA A 238 -13.35 -28.52 33.29
C ALA A 238 -12.59 -28.40 31.97
N LYS A 239 -12.85 -27.32 31.24
CA LYS A 239 -12.27 -27.05 29.91
C LYS A 239 -11.47 -25.77 29.96
N ASP A 240 -10.36 -25.74 29.21
CA ASP A 240 -9.53 -24.55 29.09
C ASP A 240 -10.11 -23.57 28.08
N THR A 241 -10.06 -22.30 28.40
CA THR A 241 -10.37 -21.22 27.49
C THR A 241 -9.19 -20.89 26.56
N ASP A 242 -7.96 -21.10 27.08
CA ASP A 242 -6.74 -20.86 26.32
C ASP A 242 -6.61 -21.84 25.15
N GLY A 243 -6.34 -21.30 23.95
CA GLY A 243 -6.24 -22.10 22.73
C GLY A 243 -7.57 -22.64 22.19
N SER A 244 -8.69 -22.44 22.89
CA SER A 244 -10.00 -22.88 22.45
C SER A 244 -10.53 -21.98 21.31
N ALA A 245 -10.63 -22.51 20.08
CA ALA A 245 -11.23 -21.82 18.95
C ALA A 245 -12.67 -21.39 19.24
N LEU A 246 -13.42 -22.25 19.90
CA LEU A 246 -14.82 -21.99 20.24
C LEU A 246 -14.95 -20.84 21.23
N PHE A 247 -14.08 -20.76 22.24
CA PHE A 247 -14.07 -19.67 23.20
C PHE A 247 -13.66 -18.34 22.54
N GLN A 248 -12.60 -18.33 21.73
CA GLN A 248 -12.15 -17.13 21.02
C GLN A 248 -13.20 -16.59 20.06
N LEU A 249 -13.91 -17.48 19.36
CA LEU A 249 -15.04 -17.08 18.51
C LEU A 249 -16.16 -16.46 19.34
N TYR A 250 -16.54 -17.07 20.47
CA TYR A 250 -17.58 -16.51 21.34
C TYR A 250 -17.19 -15.13 21.86
N GLN A 251 -15.99 -14.99 22.39
CA GLN A 251 -15.44 -13.73 22.90
C GLN A 251 -15.50 -12.59 21.89
N ALA A 252 -15.28 -12.89 20.61
CA ALA A 252 -15.28 -11.89 19.54
C ALA A 252 -16.67 -11.27 19.27
N PHE A 253 -17.75 -11.95 19.69
CA PHE A 253 -19.13 -11.52 19.50
C PHE A 253 -19.86 -11.21 20.80
N ALA A 254 -19.30 -11.55 21.94
CA ALA A 254 -19.92 -11.39 23.25
C ALA A 254 -19.46 -10.13 23.98
N SER A 255 -20.26 -9.66 24.94
CA SER A 255 -19.83 -8.65 25.90
C SER A 255 -18.79 -9.23 26.87
N ALA A 256 -18.05 -8.36 27.57
CA ALA A 256 -17.11 -8.79 28.62
C ALA A 256 -17.82 -9.64 29.70
N GLN A 257 -19.05 -9.29 30.05
CA GLN A 257 -19.85 -10.03 31.05
C GLN A 257 -20.24 -11.43 30.53
N ASP A 258 -20.74 -11.52 29.28
CA ASP A 258 -21.12 -12.81 28.69
C ASP A 258 -19.88 -13.69 28.48
N THR A 259 -18.74 -13.10 28.10
CA THR A 259 -17.46 -13.81 27.97
C THR A 259 -17.03 -14.40 29.29
N ALA A 260 -17.13 -13.65 30.40
CA ALA A 260 -16.80 -14.16 31.74
C ALA A 260 -17.74 -15.31 32.18
N ALA A 261 -19.05 -15.18 31.88
CA ALA A 261 -20.03 -16.24 32.16
C ALA A 261 -19.72 -17.50 31.36
N PHE A 262 -19.33 -17.36 30.10
CA PHE A 262 -18.95 -18.48 29.24
C PHE A 262 -17.64 -19.15 29.69
N ALA A 263 -16.67 -18.37 30.16
CA ALA A 263 -15.46 -18.89 30.77
C ALA A 263 -15.75 -19.71 32.06
N GLN A 264 -16.68 -19.22 32.87
CA GLN A 264 -17.12 -19.98 34.04
C GLN A 264 -17.81 -21.30 33.65
N ALA A 265 -18.66 -21.28 32.61
CA ALA A 265 -19.28 -22.50 32.10
C ALA A 265 -18.25 -23.54 31.61
N PHE A 266 -17.13 -23.08 31.02
CA PHE A 266 -15.99 -23.93 30.64
C PHE A 266 -15.36 -24.56 31.89
N ALA A 267 -15.09 -23.77 32.94
CA ALA A 267 -14.54 -24.25 34.20
C ALA A 267 -15.48 -25.25 34.92
N ASP A 268 -16.80 -25.02 34.79
CA ASP A 268 -17.84 -25.90 35.37
C ASP A 268 -18.10 -27.15 34.50
N GLY A 269 -17.40 -27.33 33.40
CA GLY A 269 -17.45 -28.53 32.57
C GLY A 269 -18.63 -28.60 31.59
N ILE A 270 -19.05 -27.46 31.00
CA ILE A 270 -20.10 -27.41 29.95
C ILE A 270 -19.86 -28.47 28.87
N GLY A 271 -20.92 -29.14 28.40
CA GLY A 271 -20.82 -30.04 27.24
C GLY A 271 -20.44 -29.32 25.96
N TRP A 272 -19.59 -29.93 25.12
CA TRP A 272 -19.21 -29.31 23.85
C TRP A 272 -20.39 -28.97 22.94
N GLY A 273 -21.45 -29.79 22.96
CA GLY A 273 -22.70 -29.52 22.23
C GLY A 273 -23.39 -28.24 22.69
N ASP A 274 -23.48 -28.05 24.03
CA ASP A 274 -24.11 -26.86 24.63
C ASP A 274 -23.25 -25.61 24.39
N ALA A 275 -21.92 -25.72 24.49
CA ALA A 275 -21.00 -24.62 24.19
C ALA A 275 -21.10 -24.19 22.73
N LYS A 276 -21.18 -25.12 21.77
CA LYS A 276 -21.39 -24.85 20.35
C LYS A 276 -22.76 -24.21 20.09
N GLN A 277 -23.79 -24.65 20.81
CA GLN A 277 -25.13 -24.06 20.68
C GLN A 277 -25.13 -22.60 21.17
N GLN A 278 -24.48 -22.31 22.32
CA GLN A 278 -24.35 -20.92 22.79
C GLN A 278 -23.56 -20.03 21.83
N LEU A 279 -22.45 -20.54 21.26
CA LEU A 279 -21.72 -19.83 20.23
C LEU A 279 -22.62 -19.54 19.00
N PHE A 280 -23.34 -20.55 18.53
CA PHE A 280 -24.26 -20.39 17.39
C PHE A 280 -25.29 -19.29 17.67
N GLU A 281 -25.96 -19.32 18.80
CA GLU A 281 -26.98 -18.35 19.17
C GLU A 281 -26.40 -16.93 19.25
N ARG A 282 -25.19 -16.79 19.82
CA ARG A 282 -24.52 -15.50 19.94
C ARG A 282 -24.14 -14.91 18.57
N VAL A 283 -23.55 -15.73 17.69
CA VAL A 283 -23.15 -15.30 16.35
C VAL A 283 -24.39 -15.03 15.50
N ASP A 284 -25.39 -15.92 15.52
CA ASP A 284 -26.62 -15.79 14.71
C ASP A 284 -27.41 -14.52 15.10
N ALA A 285 -27.46 -14.17 16.38
CA ALA A 285 -28.13 -12.95 16.84
C ALA A 285 -27.51 -11.67 16.24
N GLU A 286 -26.18 -11.63 16.06
CA GLU A 286 -25.49 -10.50 15.46
C GLU A 286 -25.55 -10.55 13.91
N VAL A 287 -25.38 -11.72 13.32
CA VAL A 287 -25.25 -11.87 11.88
C VAL A 287 -26.59 -11.88 11.15
N THR A 288 -27.68 -12.36 11.77
CA THR A 288 -29.00 -12.45 11.11
C THR A 288 -29.49 -11.11 10.55
N PRO A 289 -29.52 -9.99 11.29
CA PRO A 289 -29.97 -8.71 10.73
C PRO A 289 -29.02 -8.19 9.62
N LEU A 290 -27.74 -8.56 9.65
CA LEU A 290 -26.78 -8.19 8.61
C LEU A 290 -27.00 -9.04 7.35
N ARG A 291 -27.31 -10.33 7.52
CA ARG A 291 -27.65 -11.26 6.43
C ARG A 291 -28.90 -10.80 5.69
N GLU A 292 -29.96 -10.46 6.42
CA GLU A 292 -31.20 -9.95 5.82
C GLU A 292 -30.97 -8.70 4.97
N LYS A 293 -30.18 -7.76 5.48
CA LYS A 293 -29.78 -6.57 4.71
C LYS A 293 -28.93 -6.92 3.49
N TYR A 294 -27.99 -7.83 3.64
CA TYR A 294 -27.14 -8.30 2.54
C TYR A 294 -27.98 -8.94 1.42
N GLU A 295 -28.89 -9.85 1.76
CA GLU A 295 -29.78 -10.51 0.82
C GLU A 295 -30.69 -9.49 0.10
N ALA A 296 -31.23 -8.52 0.82
CA ALA A 296 -32.02 -7.44 0.25
C ALA A 296 -31.24 -6.58 -0.75
N LEU A 297 -29.98 -6.27 -0.44
CA LEU A 297 -29.08 -5.53 -1.34
C LEU A 297 -28.71 -6.37 -2.57
N MET A 298 -28.38 -7.65 -2.38
CA MET A 298 -28.05 -8.56 -3.48
C MET A 298 -29.23 -8.81 -4.42
N ALA A 299 -30.46 -8.73 -3.93
CA ALA A 299 -31.67 -8.79 -4.76
C ALA A 299 -31.87 -7.52 -5.61
N ARG A 300 -31.17 -6.42 -5.29
CA ARG A 300 -31.30 -5.11 -5.96
C ARG A 300 -29.94 -4.54 -6.35
N PRO A 301 -29.16 -5.20 -7.20
CA PRO A 301 -27.78 -4.80 -7.54
C PRO A 301 -27.68 -3.39 -8.14
N GLY A 302 -28.77 -2.91 -8.78
CA GLY A 302 -28.84 -1.54 -9.29
C GLY A 302 -28.77 -0.46 -8.20
N GLU A 303 -29.20 -0.73 -6.97
CA GLU A 303 -29.07 0.21 -5.86
C GLU A 303 -27.60 0.32 -5.41
N ILE A 304 -26.89 -0.81 -5.35
CA ILE A 304 -25.45 -0.83 -5.02
C ILE A 304 -24.67 -0.07 -6.08
N GLU A 305 -24.95 -0.33 -7.36
CA GLU A 305 -24.32 0.38 -8.48
C GLU A 305 -24.56 1.89 -8.40
N ALA A 306 -25.80 2.32 -8.08
CA ALA A 306 -26.12 3.73 -7.92
C ALA A 306 -25.34 4.39 -6.78
N ILE A 307 -25.22 3.71 -5.63
CA ILE A 307 -24.43 4.18 -4.48
C ILE A 307 -22.94 4.38 -4.86
N LEU A 308 -22.34 3.38 -5.49
CA LEU A 308 -20.92 3.45 -5.89
C LEU A 308 -20.66 4.56 -6.90
N ARG A 309 -21.52 4.70 -7.91
CA ARG A 309 -21.41 5.73 -8.95
C ARG A 309 -21.63 7.15 -8.39
N ASP A 310 -22.59 7.32 -7.49
CA ASP A 310 -22.81 8.60 -6.82
C ASP A 310 -21.60 8.98 -5.97
N GLY A 311 -21.09 8.03 -5.15
CA GLY A 311 -19.86 8.22 -4.37
C GLY A 311 -18.67 8.60 -5.22
N ALA A 312 -18.45 7.90 -6.34
CA ALA A 312 -17.39 8.19 -7.29
C ALA A 312 -17.57 9.58 -7.95
N SER A 313 -18.78 9.92 -8.39
CA SER A 313 -19.07 11.20 -9.04
C SER A 313 -18.79 12.37 -8.12
N ARG A 314 -19.30 12.33 -6.87
CA ARG A 314 -19.06 13.36 -5.87
C ARG A 314 -17.56 13.47 -5.54
N LEU A 315 -16.88 12.33 -5.34
CA LEU A 315 -15.46 12.26 -5.01
C LEU A 315 -14.59 12.84 -6.12
N ARG A 316 -14.88 12.51 -7.38
CA ARG A 316 -14.16 13.06 -8.53
C ARG A 316 -14.29 14.58 -8.59
N MET A 317 -15.51 15.10 -8.45
CA MET A 317 -15.78 16.54 -8.52
C MET A 317 -15.07 17.32 -7.42
N GLN A 318 -15.02 16.77 -6.20
CA GLN A 318 -14.50 17.49 -5.03
C GLN A 318 -12.99 17.27 -4.81
N HIS A 319 -12.44 16.14 -5.22
CA HIS A 319 -11.06 15.75 -4.90
C HIS A 319 -10.24 15.36 -6.13
N ALA A 320 -10.61 14.30 -6.85
CA ALA A 320 -9.74 13.69 -7.85
C ALA A 320 -9.48 14.60 -9.06
N THR A 321 -10.52 15.14 -9.66
CA THR A 321 -10.40 16.00 -10.85
C THR A 321 -9.64 17.32 -10.55
N PRO A 322 -9.92 18.07 -9.45
CA PRO A 322 -9.13 19.24 -9.10
C PRO A 322 -7.66 18.91 -8.81
N THR A 323 -7.39 17.82 -8.11
CA THR A 323 -6.03 17.37 -7.82
C THR A 323 -5.29 17.05 -9.12
N LEU A 324 -5.87 16.22 -9.99
CA LEU A 324 -5.22 15.85 -11.25
C LEU A 324 -4.99 17.05 -12.17
N LYS A 325 -5.92 17.99 -12.20
CA LYS A 325 -5.74 19.24 -12.97
C LYS A 325 -4.49 19.99 -12.54
N ARG A 326 -4.29 20.17 -11.22
CA ARG A 326 -3.07 20.82 -10.67
C ARG A 326 -1.80 20.06 -11.06
N LEU A 327 -1.85 18.71 -11.02
CA LEU A 327 -0.70 17.88 -11.39
C LEU A 327 -0.39 17.96 -12.88
N ARG A 328 -1.40 17.97 -13.75
CA ARG A 328 -1.22 18.19 -15.21
C ARG A 328 -0.55 19.54 -15.49
N GLU A 329 -0.97 20.59 -14.81
CA GLU A 329 -0.36 21.92 -14.93
C GLU A 329 1.10 21.89 -14.49
N ALA A 330 1.40 21.21 -13.37
CA ALA A 330 2.75 21.10 -12.84
C ALA A 330 3.72 20.36 -13.77
N VAL A 331 3.26 19.29 -14.42
CA VAL A 331 4.09 18.51 -15.36
C VAL A 331 4.10 19.07 -16.78
N GLY A 332 3.42 20.20 -17.03
CA GLY A 332 3.37 20.86 -18.34
C GLY A 332 2.30 20.32 -19.31
N LEU A 333 1.42 19.42 -18.87
CA LEU A 333 0.28 18.91 -19.64
C LEU A 333 -0.92 19.87 -19.50
N ARG A 334 -0.81 21.04 -20.08
CA ARG A 334 -1.81 22.13 -19.99
C ARG A 334 -2.28 22.60 -21.35
N ASP A 335 -3.26 23.49 -21.35
CA ASP A 335 -3.75 24.14 -22.57
C ASP A 335 -2.61 24.91 -23.25
N LEU A 336 -2.30 24.51 -24.48
CA LEU A 336 -1.22 25.14 -25.29
C LEU A 336 -1.52 26.55 -25.70
N SER A 337 -2.79 26.99 -25.69
CA SER A 337 -3.14 28.39 -25.96
C SER A 337 -2.54 29.38 -24.96
N GLN A 338 -2.21 28.90 -23.74
CA GLN A 338 -1.55 29.69 -22.72
C GLN A 338 -0.01 29.54 -22.72
N ALA A 339 0.54 28.70 -23.60
CA ALA A 339 1.98 28.46 -23.67
C ALA A 339 2.77 29.65 -24.20
N SER A 340 2.12 30.60 -24.91
CA SER A 340 2.76 31.78 -25.51
C SER A 340 3.23 32.84 -24.51
N THR A 341 2.88 32.72 -23.22
CA THR A 341 3.25 33.68 -22.16
C THR A 341 4.27 33.14 -21.17
N VAL A 342 4.72 31.90 -21.36
CA VAL A 342 5.86 31.40 -20.57
C VAL A 342 7.10 32.01 -21.20
N ASP A 343 7.41 33.20 -20.71
CA ASP A 343 8.68 33.87 -20.98
C ASP A 343 9.83 32.86 -20.89
N ALA A 344 10.71 32.90 -21.86
CA ALA A 344 12.03 32.30 -21.85
C ALA A 344 12.88 32.74 -20.60
N LYS A 345 12.30 33.48 -19.67
CA LYS A 345 12.88 33.90 -18.39
C LYS A 345 12.79 32.89 -17.25
N SER A 346 11.97 31.84 -17.34
CA SER A 346 11.91 30.84 -16.25
C SER A 346 12.98 29.73 -16.38
N THR A 347 13.76 29.72 -17.43
CA THR A 347 14.97 28.85 -17.56
C THR A 347 16.25 29.50 -17.08
N LYS A 348 16.21 30.73 -16.59
CA LYS A 348 17.22 31.22 -15.66
C LYS A 348 16.72 30.91 -14.23
N LYS A 349 16.75 29.63 -13.80
CA LYS A 349 17.19 29.34 -12.46
C LYS A 349 18.44 30.19 -12.27
N ASP A 350 18.43 31.05 -11.24
CA ASP A 350 19.66 31.58 -10.71
C ASP A 350 20.69 30.47 -10.79
N ALA A 351 21.81 30.76 -11.40
CA ALA A 351 22.96 29.88 -11.39
C ALA A 351 23.51 29.79 -9.96
N SER A 352 22.74 29.17 -9.07
CA SER A 352 23.35 28.47 -7.94
C SER A 352 24.24 27.44 -8.61
N VAL A 353 25.52 27.66 -8.51
CA VAL A 353 26.57 26.81 -9.08
C VAL A 353 26.20 25.38 -8.70
N ALA A 354 25.76 24.57 -9.69
CA ALA A 354 25.29 23.23 -9.42
C ALA A 354 26.32 22.50 -8.59
N THR A 355 25.95 21.92 -7.46
CA THR A 355 26.87 21.21 -6.58
C THR A 355 27.56 20.11 -7.37
N PRO A 356 28.91 20.08 -7.40
CA PRO A 356 29.64 19.07 -8.15
C PRO A 356 29.32 17.66 -7.63
N THR A 357 29.22 16.67 -8.52
CA THR A 357 28.93 15.29 -8.16
C THR A 357 29.84 14.31 -8.89
N PHE A 358 30.25 13.23 -8.19
CA PHE A 358 30.90 12.09 -8.84
C PHE A 358 29.89 11.13 -9.43
N LYS A 359 30.08 10.76 -10.72
CA LYS A 359 29.30 9.72 -11.41
C LYS A 359 30.25 8.58 -11.78
N GLN A 360 29.97 7.37 -11.28
CA GLN A 360 30.71 6.15 -11.64
C GLN A 360 29.89 5.36 -12.65
N TYR A 361 30.53 4.78 -13.67
CA TYR A 361 29.90 4.01 -14.72
C TYR A 361 30.82 2.91 -15.25
N ARG A 362 30.26 1.93 -15.95
CA ARG A 362 31.01 0.92 -16.69
C ARG A 362 30.89 1.23 -18.17
N ASP A 363 32.01 1.19 -18.88
CA ASP A 363 32.03 1.47 -20.33
C ASP A 363 32.02 0.16 -21.13
N ALA A 364 31.88 0.29 -22.46
CA ALA A 364 31.82 -0.82 -23.40
C ALA A 364 33.07 -1.71 -23.43
N ASP A 365 34.23 -1.20 -23.01
CA ASP A 365 35.49 -1.94 -22.84
C ASP A 365 35.49 -2.82 -21.57
N GLY A 366 34.40 -2.82 -20.80
CA GLY A 366 34.24 -3.60 -19.60
C GLY A 366 34.90 -3.03 -18.34
N LYS A 367 35.58 -1.91 -18.44
CA LYS A 367 36.23 -1.22 -17.31
C LYS A 367 35.31 -0.24 -16.61
N PHE A 368 35.70 0.14 -15.40
CA PHE A 368 34.96 1.09 -14.56
C PHE A 368 35.61 2.45 -14.58
N TYR A 369 34.80 3.47 -14.78
CA TYR A 369 35.19 4.86 -14.88
C TYR A 369 34.42 5.71 -13.88
N PHE A 370 34.98 6.88 -13.55
CA PHE A 370 34.22 7.94 -12.89
C PHE A 370 34.46 9.28 -13.57
N LYS A 371 33.54 10.21 -13.36
CA LYS A 371 33.66 11.60 -13.76
C LYS A 371 33.14 12.52 -12.65
N LEU A 372 33.80 13.65 -12.46
CA LEU A 372 33.30 14.77 -11.68
C LEU A 372 32.55 15.69 -12.63
N VAL A 373 31.26 15.95 -12.35
CA VAL A 373 30.41 16.80 -13.17
C VAL A 373 29.82 17.93 -12.36
N GLN A 374 29.66 19.09 -12.92
CA GLN A 374 28.96 20.24 -12.38
C GLN A 374 27.89 20.69 -13.37
N GLY A 375 26.64 20.36 -13.05
CA GLY A 375 25.55 20.45 -14.05
C GLY A 375 25.78 19.49 -15.21
N GLU A 376 25.85 20.01 -16.43
CA GLU A 376 26.16 19.24 -17.66
C GLU A 376 27.65 19.21 -18.02
N ARG A 377 28.48 20.04 -17.39
CA ARG A 377 29.92 20.16 -17.69
C ARG A 377 30.68 19.06 -16.97
N VAL A 378 31.49 18.31 -17.72
CA VAL A 378 32.45 17.34 -17.16
C VAL A 378 33.72 18.12 -16.78
N LEU A 379 34.10 18.08 -15.50
CA LEU A 379 35.29 18.74 -14.98
C LEU A 379 36.50 17.82 -15.01
N LEU A 380 36.29 16.53 -14.74
CA LEU A 380 37.34 15.53 -14.67
C LEU A 380 36.76 14.18 -15.09
N GLN A 381 37.52 13.37 -15.83
CA GLN A 381 37.17 12.00 -16.18
C GLN A 381 38.36 11.08 -15.92
N SER A 382 38.12 9.96 -15.22
CA SER A 382 39.14 8.98 -14.90
C SER A 382 39.55 8.14 -16.11
N THR A 383 40.70 7.49 -16.02
CA THR A 383 41.07 6.31 -16.82
C THR A 383 40.27 5.10 -16.34
N GLY A 384 40.32 3.97 -17.09
CA GLY A 384 39.55 2.77 -16.78
C GLY A 384 40.16 1.91 -15.67
N PHE A 385 39.42 1.59 -14.64
CA PHE A 385 39.77 0.72 -13.53
C PHE A 385 39.27 -0.73 -13.78
N ALA A 386 39.97 -1.72 -13.21
CA ALA A 386 39.59 -3.12 -13.34
C ALA A 386 38.33 -3.50 -12.53
N SER A 387 38.07 -2.81 -11.43
CA SER A 387 36.91 -3.08 -10.58
C SER A 387 36.20 -1.79 -10.14
N PRO A 388 34.89 -1.90 -9.78
CA PRO A 388 34.16 -0.76 -9.24
C PRO A 388 34.69 -0.31 -7.87
N ARG A 389 35.35 -1.22 -7.14
CA ARG A 389 35.98 -0.94 -5.85
C ARG A 389 37.18 -0.03 -6.01
N ASP A 390 38.04 -0.30 -7.01
CA ASP A 390 39.25 0.51 -7.26
C ASP A 390 38.84 1.93 -7.69
N ALA A 391 37.85 2.06 -8.57
CA ALA A 391 37.30 3.36 -8.95
C ALA A 391 36.71 4.12 -7.75
N GLY A 392 36.02 3.42 -6.86
CA GLY A 392 35.44 3.98 -5.63
C GLY A 392 36.50 4.43 -4.62
N GLN A 393 37.57 3.64 -4.44
CA GLN A 393 38.70 4.01 -3.58
C GLN A 393 39.43 5.27 -4.11
N ARG A 394 39.59 5.37 -5.43
CA ARG A 394 40.22 6.56 -6.04
C ARG A 394 39.32 7.80 -5.86
N ILE A 395 38.01 7.70 -6.00
CA ILE A 395 37.10 8.79 -5.68
C ILE A 395 37.22 9.21 -4.21
N ALA A 396 37.35 8.25 -3.29
CA ALA A 396 37.51 8.55 -1.86
C ALA A 396 38.81 9.30 -1.58
N ALA A 397 39.93 8.92 -2.22
CA ALA A 397 41.20 9.60 -2.10
C ALA A 397 41.14 11.05 -2.64
N ILE A 398 40.50 11.25 -3.80
CA ILE A 398 40.30 12.59 -4.37
C ILE A 398 39.46 13.47 -3.44
N LYS A 399 38.44 12.93 -2.80
CA LYS A 399 37.62 13.64 -1.80
C LYS A 399 38.41 14.06 -0.56
N GLN A 400 39.46 13.35 -0.23
CA GLN A 400 40.37 13.68 0.90
C GLN A 400 41.51 14.63 0.50
N GLY A 401 41.50 15.15 -0.73
CA GLY A 401 42.52 16.07 -1.22
C GLY A 401 43.75 15.40 -1.85
N GLU A 402 43.76 14.07 -1.97
CA GLU A 402 44.85 13.32 -2.60
C GLU A 402 44.68 13.31 -4.12
N ILE A 403 44.85 14.48 -4.75
CA ILE A 403 44.75 14.59 -6.22
C ILE A 403 46.00 13.95 -6.87
N GLY A 404 47.13 13.89 -6.15
CA GLY A 404 48.37 13.27 -6.59
C GLY A 404 49.10 14.07 -7.65
N ASP A 405 50.45 14.00 -7.65
CA ASP A 405 51.35 14.66 -8.65
C ASP A 405 51.29 13.99 -10.05
N GLY A 406 50.35 13.07 -10.29
CA GLY A 406 50.34 12.24 -11.47
C GLY A 406 49.06 12.39 -12.29
N ALA A 407 49.10 13.13 -13.35
CA ALA A 407 48.15 13.21 -14.45
C ALA A 407 47.90 11.86 -15.16
N SER A 408 48.11 10.70 -14.52
CA SER A 408 48.02 9.38 -15.14
C SER A 408 46.62 8.72 -14.96
N ASP A 409 45.85 9.12 -13.93
CA ASP A 409 44.60 8.41 -13.59
C ASP A 409 43.35 9.14 -14.05
N PHE A 410 43.46 10.37 -14.50
CA PHE A 410 42.34 11.16 -15.02
C PHE A 410 42.75 12.24 -15.99
N ALA A 411 41.83 12.69 -16.83
CA ALA A 411 41.99 13.83 -17.71
C ALA A 411 41.01 14.93 -17.33
N LEU A 412 41.38 16.18 -17.49
CA LEU A 412 40.49 17.32 -17.36
C LEU A 412 39.50 17.36 -18.54
N GLY A 413 38.32 17.87 -18.27
CA GLY A 413 37.34 18.15 -19.33
C GLY A 413 37.82 19.27 -20.27
N ASP A 414 37.22 19.36 -21.45
CA ASP A 414 37.60 20.37 -22.45
C ASP A 414 37.47 21.80 -21.89
N GLY A 415 38.59 22.54 -21.89
CA GLY A 415 38.66 23.91 -21.39
C GLY A 415 38.46 24.05 -19.89
N VAL A 416 38.72 23.00 -19.12
CA VAL A 416 38.74 23.01 -17.64
C VAL A 416 40.13 23.18 -17.10
N THR A 417 40.31 24.02 -16.10
CA THR A 417 41.57 24.24 -15.42
C THR A 417 41.67 23.47 -14.09
N ASP A 418 42.86 23.19 -13.60
CA ASP A 418 43.08 22.58 -12.28
C ASP A 418 42.45 23.42 -11.16
N GLU A 419 42.44 24.75 -11.28
CA GLU A 419 41.79 25.64 -10.32
C GLU A 419 40.30 25.43 -10.25
N GLU A 420 39.63 25.22 -11.41
CA GLU A 420 38.18 24.92 -11.46
C GLU A 420 37.86 23.57 -10.83
N VAL A 421 38.67 22.53 -11.05
CA VAL A 421 38.50 21.22 -10.41
C VAL A 421 38.67 21.32 -8.91
N ASN A 422 39.69 22.02 -8.44
CA ASN A 422 39.96 22.21 -7.00
C ASN A 422 38.80 22.98 -6.33
N ALA A 423 38.30 24.03 -6.96
CA ALA A 423 37.14 24.78 -6.47
C ALA A 423 35.88 23.90 -6.39
N ALA A 424 35.64 23.04 -7.39
CA ALA A 424 34.54 22.11 -7.43
C ALA A 424 34.65 21.04 -6.34
N LEU A 425 35.86 20.51 -6.08
CA LEU A 425 36.07 19.55 -5.01
C LEU A 425 35.87 20.19 -3.62
N ALA A 426 36.32 21.41 -3.41
CA ALA A 426 36.05 22.14 -2.18
C ALA A 426 34.56 22.36 -1.93
N ALA A 427 33.82 22.75 -2.97
CA ALA A 427 32.37 22.92 -2.92
C ALA A 427 31.65 21.58 -2.65
N PHE A 428 32.11 20.47 -3.23
CA PHE A 428 31.59 19.13 -2.97
C PHE A 428 31.77 18.71 -1.50
N VAL A 429 32.95 18.92 -0.92
CA VAL A 429 33.25 18.59 0.49
C VAL A 429 32.42 19.46 1.43
N ALA A 430 32.28 20.75 1.15
CA ALA A 430 31.46 21.66 1.95
C ALA A 430 29.97 21.22 1.97
N ALA A 431 29.41 20.83 0.82
CA ALA A 431 28.04 20.35 0.73
C ALA A 431 27.79 19.03 1.47
N GLN A 432 28.80 18.14 1.59
CA GLN A 432 28.68 16.92 2.39
C GLN A 432 28.68 17.21 3.91
N LEU A 433 29.48 18.14 4.36
CA LEU A 433 29.53 18.54 5.78
C LEU A 433 28.23 19.22 6.25
N GLU A 434 27.58 19.98 5.37
CA GLU A 434 26.27 20.58 5.66
C GLU A 434 25.14 19.52 5.72
N GLY A 435 25.25 18.43 4.94
CA GLY A 435 24.28 17.32 4.95
C GLY A 435 24.38 16.42 6.18
N GLU A 436 25.55 16.24 6.77
CA GLU A 436 25.78 15.42 7.98
C GLU A 436 25.42 16.16 9.28
N GLY A 437 25.28 17.47 9.25
CA GLY A 437 24.87 18.29 10.42
C GLY A 437 23.36 18.39 10.63
N GLN A 438 22.53 17.80 9.77
CA GLN A 438 21.06 17.81 9.83
C GLN A 438 20.43 16.41 10.00
N ALA A 439 21.21 15.37 10.29
CA ALA A 439 20.73 14.01 10.53
C ALA A 439 20.58 13.71 12.03
#